data_3b458465affb15fb712ee929b2f6351c
#
_entry.id   3b458465affb15fb712ee929b2f6351c
#
_cell.length_a   1.000
_cell.length_b   1.000
_cell.length_c   1.000
_cell.angle_alpha   90.00
_cell.angle_beta   90.00
_cell.angle_gamma   90.00
#
_symmetry.space_group_name_H-M   'P 1'
#
loop_
_entity.id
_entity.type
_entity.pdbx_description
1 polymer ?
#
loop_
_entity_poly.entity_id
_entity_poly.type
_entity_poly.pdbx_seq_one_letter_code
_entity_poly.pdbx_strand_id
1 'polypeptide(L)'
;MVGPVGWNGINDLASLELPKDDKHLIVTVHYYSPFQFTHQGAEWAGAEARKWLGTKWTGSKVEQQAVVRDLDKAITWAVEHRRPLYLGEFGAYSKADLESRARWTHFVAEKAMKRKMGFAYREFCSGFGVYDPQRNHWIEPLKDALSAPAPRQTR
;
A
#
# COMPACT_ATOMS: atom_id res chain seq x y z
N MET A 1 14.07 9.20 -5.57
CA MET A 1 13.02 9.19 -4.54
C MET A 1 13.66 9.07 -3.17
N VAL A 2 13.07 9.67 -2.16
CA VAL A 2 13.50 9.62 -0.76
C VAL A 2 12.29 9.33 0.12
N GLY A 3 12.49 8.70 1.27
CA GLY A 3 11.40 8.41 2.19
C GLY A 3 11.86 8.48 3.65
N PRO A 4 10.92 8.50 4.59
CA PRO A 4 11.25 8.55 6.00
C PRO A 4 11.96 7.28 6.48
N VAL A 5 12.61 7.36 7.63
CA VAL A 5 13.12 6.18 8.35
C VAL A 5 11.97 5.20 8.66
N GLY A 6 12.28 4.00 9.18
CA GLY A 6 11.22 3.02 9.51
C GLY A 6 10.51 2.45 8.27
N TRP A 7 11.31 2.02 7.27
CA TRP A 7 10.79 1.41 6.04
C TRP A 7 9.78 2.27 5.27
N ASN A 8 10.04 3.58 5.22
CA ASN A 8 9.19 4.56 4.55
C ASN A 8 7.74 4.62 5.09
N GLY A 9 7.55 4.37 6.39
CA GLY A 9 6.24 4.40 7.01
C GLY A 9 5.59 5.79 6.99
N ILE A 10 4.28 5.85 6.73
CA ILE A 10 3.51 7.12 6.72
C ILE A 10 3.62 7.84 8.08
N ASN A 11 3.71 7.09 9.17
CA ASN A 11 3.79 7.68 10.51
C ASN A 11 5.10 8.42 10.76
N ASP A 12 6.15 8.07 10.03
CA ASP A 12 7.48 8.65 10.19
C ASP A 12 7.72 9.87 9.27
N LEU A 13 6.75 10.23 8.42
CA LEU A 13 6.84 11.42 7.56
C LEU A 13 7.12 12.70 8.33
N ALA A 14 6.59 12.84 9.55
CA ALA A 14 6.80 14.03 10.36
C ALA A 14 8.27 14.27 10.74
N SER A 15 9.09 13.21 10.74
CA SER A 15 10.53 13.28 11.02
C SER A 15 11.40 13.44 9.78
N LEU A 16 10.81 13.44 8.58
CA LEU A 16 11.55 13.55 7.33
C LEU A 16 11.97 15.00 7.07
N GLU A 17 13.25 15.27 7.18
CA GLU A 17 13.83 16.54 6.82
C GLU A 17 14.38 16.50 5.38
N LEU A 18 14.02 17.47 4.57
CA LEU A 18 14.43 17.58 3.17
C LEU A 18 15.05 18.95 2.90
N PRO A 19 16.05 19.02 1.99
CA PRO A 19 16.58 20.29 1.52
C PRO A 19 15.48 21.20 0.98
N LYS A 20 15.38 22.43 1.48
CA LYS A 20 14.29 23.35 1.13
C LYS A 20 14.33 23.77 -0.35
N ASP A 21 15.55 23.88 -0.89
CA ASP A 21 15.78 24.42 -2.24
C ASP A 21 15.78 23.36 -3.34
N ASP A 22 15.91 22.07 -3.00
CA ASP A 22 15.82 20.99 -3.98
C ASP A 22 14.35 20.65 -4.29
N LYS A 23 13.88 21.02 -5.48
CA LYS A 23 12.50 20.76 -5.97
C LYS A 23 12.37 19.44 -6.74
N HIS A 24 13.47 18.70 -6.93
CA HIS A 24 13.48 17.46 -7.74
C HIS A 24 13.29 16.19 -6.91
N LEU A 25 12.99 16.32 -5.62
CA LEU A 25 12.75 15.17 -4.75
C LEU A 25 11.29 14.72 -4.80
N ILE A 26 11.08 13.44 -5.06
CA ILE A 26 9.80 12.76 -4.89
C ILE A 26 9.88 12.00 -3.57
N VAL A 27 8.89 12.20 -2.69
CA VAL A 27 8.81 11.45 -1.43
C VAL A 27 8.06 10.15 -1.67
N THR A 28 8.60 9.05 -1.16
CA THR A 28 7.97 7.74 -1.20
C THR A 28 7.54 7.30 0.18
N VAL A 29 6.37 6.67 0.25
CA VAL A 29 5.87 6.00 1.46
C VAL A 29 5.47 4.58 1.15
N HIS A 30 5.50 3.71 2.16
CA HIS A 30 4.99 2.35 2.08
C HIS A 30 3.74 2.21 2.94
N TYR A 31 2.81 1.35 2.52
CA TYR A 31 1.56 1.13 3.25
C TYR A 31 1.23 -0.34 3.40
N TYR A 32 1.19 -0.80 4.64
CA TYR A 32 0.93 -2.19 4.99
C TYR A 32 -0.07 -2.35 6.15
N SER A 33 -0.81 -1.28 6.49
CA SER A 33 -1.79 -1.39 7.58
C SER A 33 -3.10 -2.04 7.14
N PRO A 34 -3.68 -2.94 7.96
CA PRO A 34 -3.15 -3.39 9.25
C PRO A 34 -2.06 -4.47 9.06
N PHE A 35 -0.93 -4.32 9.74
CA PHE A 35 0.26 -5.17 9.56
C PHE A 35 -0.02 -6.65 9.85
N GLN A 36 -0.88 -6.93 10.83
CA GLN A 36 -1.32 -8.28 11.17
C GLN A 36 -2.02 -8.99 9.99
N PHE A 37 -2.73 -8.24 9.16
CA PHE A 37 -3.34 -8.79 7.96
C PHE A 37 -2.31 -8.97 6.85
N THR A 38 -1.55 -7.91 6.54
CA THR A 38 -0.67 -7.89 5.38
C THR A 38 0.56 -8.78 5.51
N HIS A 39 1.01 -9.06 6.76
CA HIS A 39 2.21 -9.85 7.04
C HIS A 39 1.92 -11.13 7.85
N GLN A 40 0.65 -11.57 7.91
CA GLN A 40 0.33 -12.82 8.59
C GLN A 40 1.14 -13.99 8.04
N GLY A 41 1.76 -14.77 8.95
CA GLY A 41 2.55 -15.94 8.61
C GLY A 41 3.85 -15.66 7.85
N ALA A 42 4.27 -14.41 7.73
CA ALA A 42 5.54 -14.03 7.11
C ALA A 42 6.70 -14.37 8.06
N GLU A 43 7.61 -15.21 7.63
CA GLU A 43 8.69 -15.75 8.48
C GLU A 43 9.64 -14.64 8.96
N TRP A 44 9.88 -13.63 8.13
CA TRP A 44 10.74 -12.47 8.45
C TRP A 44 10.06 -11.41 9.34
N ALA A 45 8.74 -11.48 9.52
CA ALA A 45 8.01 -10.55 10.39
C ALA A 45 8.02 -10.96 11.87
N GLY A 46 8.83 -11.98 12.21
CA GLY A 46 8.99 -12.47 13.57
C GLY A 46 8.00 -13.57 13.96
N ALA A 47 8.22 -14.17 15.14
CA ALA A 47 7.43 -15.30 15.62
C ALA A 47 5.94 -14.99 15.80
N GLU A 48 5.60 -13.76 16.11
CA GLU A 48 4.21 -13.30 16.29
C GLU A 48 3.39 -13.39 15.00
N ALA A 49 4.02 -13.26 13.82
CA ALA A 49 3.34 -13.30 12.54
C ALA A 49 2.54 -14.60 12.31
N ARG A 50 2.98 -15.71 12.92
CA ARG A 50 2.24 -16.98 12.86
C ARG A 50 0.91 -16.93 13.62
N LYS A 51 0.81 -16.14 14.68
CA LYS A 51 -0.42 -15.96 15.46
C LYS A 51 -1.46 -15.15 14.71
N TRP A 52 -1.06 -14.41 13.70
CA TRP A 52 -1.96 -13.59 12.87
C TRP A 52 -2.62 -14.35 11.73
N LEU A 53 -2.23 -15.62 11.49
CA LEU A 53 -2.81 -16.43 10.43
C LEU A 53 -4.35 -16.51 10.56
N GLY A 54 -5.03 -16.32 9.43
CA GLY A 54 -6.48 -16.26 9.39
C GLY A 54 -7.08 -14.85 9.62
N THR A 55 -6.24 -13.84 9.86
CA THR A 55 -6.71 -12.43 9.89
C THR A 55 -7.29 -12.06 8.53
N LYS A 56 -8.51 -11.56 8.52
CA LYS A 56 -9.21 -11.11 7.31
C LYS A 56 -9.32 -9.59 7.28
N TRP A 57 -9.26 -9.02 6.09
CA TRP A 57 -9.70 -7.66 5.84
C TRP A 57 -11.07 -7.71 5.18
N THR A 58 -12.09 -7.33 5.94
CA THR A 58 -13.50 -7.48 5.53
C THR A 58 -14.00 -6.33 4.67
N GLY A 59 -13.30 -5.20 4.70
CA GLY A 59 -13.77 -3.97 4.07
C GLY A 59 -14.85 -3.25 4.89
N SER A 60 -14.89 -3.48 6.19
CA SER A 60 -15.81 -2.77 7.10
C SER A 60 -15.55 -1.25 7.06
N LYS A 61 -16.56 -0.45 7.43
CA LYS A 61 -16.41 1.01 7.48
C LYS A 61 -15.22 1.46 8.33
N VAL A 62 -14.96 0.78 9.43
CA VAL A 62 -13.83 1.09 10.33
C VAL A 62 -12.50 0.83 9.63
N GLU A 63 -12.34 -0.32 8.98
CA GLU A 63 -11.14 -0.67 8.23
C GLU A 63 -10.89 0.29 7.06
N GLN A 64 -11.94 0.60 6.29
CA GLN A 64 -11.86 1.56 5.21
C GLN A 64 -11.48 2.96 5.68
N GLN A 65 -12.07 3.45 6.77
CA GLN A 65 -11.73 4.74 7.36
C GLN A 65 -10.29 4.80 7.87
N ALA A 66 -9.74 3.69 8.36
CA ALA A 66 -8.33 3.64 8.77
C ALA A 66 -7.41 3.89 7.57
N VAL A 67 -7.61 3.17 6.45
CA VAL A 67 -6.85 3.38 5.21
C VAL A 67 -6.98 4.84 4.73
N VAL A 68 -8.19 5.38 4.71
CA VAL A 68 -8.45 6.76 4.28
C VAL A 68 -7.67 7.75 5.14
N ARG A 69 -7.75 7.65 6.47
CA ARG A 69 -7.01 8.55 7.40
C ARG A 69 -5.51 8.51 7.18
N ASP A 70 -4.95 7.30 7.00
CA ASP A 70 -3.50 7.15 6.82
C ASP A 70 -3.04 7.79 5.51
N LEU A 71 -3.75 7.54 4.41
CA LEU A 71 -3.43 8.17 3.13
C LEU A 71 -3.65 9.68 3.15
N ASP A 72 -4.69 10.17 3.81
CA ASP A 72 -4.93 11.61 3.97
C ASP A 72 -3.83 12.28 4.78
N LYS A 73 -3.33 11.63 5.85
CA LYS A 73 -2.16 12.09 6.60
C LYS A 73 -0.93 12.28 5.70
N ALA A 74 -0.66 11.31 4.82
CA ALA A 74 0.47 11.38 3.90
C ALA A 74 0.29 12.51 2.87
N ILE A 75 -0.91 12.68 2.31
CA ILE A 75 -1.21 13.77 1.37
C ILE A 75 -1.12 15.14 2.04
N THR A 76 -1.65 15.28 3.25
CA THR A 76 -1.56 16.55 4.00
C THR A 76 -0.10 16.95 4.18
N TRP A 77 0.75 16.03 4.62
CA TRP A 77 2.18 16.27 4.74
C TRP A 77 2.82 16.70 3.41
N ALA A 78 2.47 16.00 2.32
CA ALA A 78 3.03 16.29 0.99
C ALA A 78 2.65 17.69 0.49
N VAL A 79 1.41 18.12 0.73
CA VAL A 79 0.91 19.46 0.38
C VAL A 79 1.63 20.54 1.21
N GLU A 80 1.73 20.37 2.53
CA GLU A 80 2.40 21.30 3.43
C GLU A 80 3.89 21.50 3.06
N HIS A 81 4.55 20.41 2.66
CA HIS A 81 5.98 20.44 2.29
C HIS A 81 6.20 20.72 0.79
N ARG A 82 5.13 20.84 0.00
CA ARG A 82 5.17 21.05 -1.46
C ARG A 82 6.02 20.00 -2.17
N ARG A 83 5.79 18.73 -1.84
CA ARG A 83 6.51 17.59 -2.41
C ARG A 83 5.56 16.63 -3.14
N PRO A 84 5.95 16.13 -4.32
CA PRO A 84 5.25 14.99 -4.93
C PRO A 84 5.35 13.77 -4.01
N LEU A 85 4.26 13.03 -3.90
CA LEU A 85 4.18 11.82 -3.09
C LEU A 85 3.91 10.59 -3.96
N TYR A 86 4.58 9.49 -3.64
CA TYR A 86 4.46 8.21 -4.32
C TYR A 86 4.27 7.09 -3.29
N LEU A 87 3.28 6.22 -3.51
CA LEU A 87 3.09 5.02 -2.72
C LEU A 87 4.00 3.92 -3.28
N GLY A 88 5.23 3.83 -2.75
CA GLY A 88 6.29 2.99 -3.30
C GLY A 88 6.08 1.50 -3.10
N GLU A 89 5.37 1.12 -2.04
CA GLU A 89 5.00 -0.27 -1.79
C GLU A 89 3.67 -0.36 -1.07
N PHE A 90 2.84 -1.32 -1.49
CA PHE A 90 1.71 -1.86 -0.74
C PHE A 90 1.38 -3.26 -1.26
N GLY A 91 0.88 -4.12 -0.41
CA GLY A 91 0.55 -5.50 -0.76
C GLY A 91 0.16 -6.31 0.47
N ALA A 92 -0.33 -7.52 0.28
CA ALA A 92 -0.61 -8.47 1.34
C ALA A 92 -0.01 -9.84 1.02
N TYR A 93 0.67 -10.43 2.01
CA TYR A 93 1.39 -11.68 1.85
C TYR A 93 0.46 -12.85 1.52
N SER A 94 0.95 -13.80 0.74
CA SER A 94 0.18 -14.92 0.20
C SER A 94 -0.43 -15.87 1.24
N LYS A 95 -0.04 -15.75 2.51
CA LYS A 95 -0.69 -16.48 3.62
C LYS A 95 -2.05 -15.88 4.03
N ALA A 96 -2.34 -14.66 3.62
CA ALA A 96 -3.69 -14.10 3.74
C ALA A 96 -4.62 -14.70 2.66
N ASP A 97 -5.91 -14.81 2.95
CA ASP A 97 -6.87 -15.30 1.97
C ASP A 97 -6.97 -14.36 0.76
N LEU A 98 -7.15 -14.97 -0.41
CA LEU A 98 -7.09 -14.24 -1.68
C LEU A 98 -8.19 -13.17 -1.81
N GLU A 99 -9.37 -13.44 -1.27
CA GLU A 99 -10.49 -12.49 -1.34
C GLU A 99 -10.22 -11.23 -0.53
N SER A 100 -9.72 -11.37 0.70
CA SER A 100 -9.30 -10.23 1.53
C SER A 100 -8.13 -9.48 0.90
N ARG A 101 -7.15 -10.20 0.31
CA ARG A 101 -6.03 -9.59 -0.41
C ARG A 101 -6.51 -8.71 -1.56
N ALA A 102 -7.37 -9.25 -2.43
CA ALA A 102 -7.90 -8.53 -3.58
C ALA A 102 -8.73 -7.32 -3.15
N ARG A 103 -9.60 -7.48 -2.17
CA ARG A 103 -10.44 -6.38 -1.63
C ARG A 103 -9.60 -5.25 -1.05
N TRP A 104 -8.59 -5.58 -0.23
CA TRP A 104 -7.70 -4.59 0.37
C TRP A 104 -6.84 -3.89 -0.69
N THR A 105 -6.25 -4.64 -1.61
CA THR A 105 -5.43 -4.11 -2.70
C THR A 105 -6.24 -3.14 -3.57
N HIS A 106 -7.46 -3.54 -3.97
CA HIS A 106 -8.36 -2.68 -4.73
C HIS A 106 -8.65 -1.37 -3.99
N PHE A 107 -9.00 -1.47 -2.72
CA PHE A 107 -9.35 -0.29 -1.92
C PHE A 107 -8.17 0.68 -1.79
N VAL A 108 -6.97 0.18 -1.47
CA VAL A 108 -5.78 1.03 -1.35
C VAL A 108 -5.43 1.68 -2.70
N ALA A 109 -5.41 0.91 -3.79
CA ALA A 109 -5.14 1.42 -5.13
C ALA A 109 -6.17 2.49 -5.55
N GLU A 110 -7.46 2.24 -5.34
CA GLU A 110 -8.53 3.20 -5.62
C GLU A 110 -8.35 4.51 -4.84
N LYS A 111 -8.03 4.42 -3.54
CA LYS A 111 -7.84 5.62 -2.70
C LYS A 111 -6.57 6.39 -3.04
N ALA A 112 -5.50 5.71 -3.45
CA ALA A 112 -4.28 6.34 -3.97
C ALA A 112 -4.58 7.10 -5.28
N MET A 113 -5.24 6.45 -6.24
CA MET A 113 -5.62 7.08 -7.51
C MET A 113 -6.53 8.30 -7.34
N LYS A 114 -7.54 8.22 -6.45
CA LYS A 114 -8.43 9.36 -6.13
C LYS A 114 -7.66 10.56 -5.58
N ARG A 115 -6.52 10.34 -4.96
CA ARG A 115 -5.62 11.39 -4.42
C ARG A 115 -4.54 11.81 -5.42
N LYS A 116 -4.59 11.31 -6.65
CA LYS A 116 -3.56 11.53 -7.69
C LYS A 116 -2.17 11.09 -7.23
N MET A 117 -2.10 10.11 -6.37
CA MET A 117 -0.87 9.50 -5.89
C MET A 117 -0.51 8.33 -6.79
N GLY A 118 0.64 8.41 -7.47
CA GLY A 118 1.20 7.26 -8.18
C GLY A 118 1.58 6.15 -7.21
N PHE A 119 1.56 4.90 -7.67
CA PHE A 119 1.90 3.78 -6.80
C PHE A 119 2.65 2.66 -7.52
N ALA A 120 3.35 1.83 -6.74
CA ALA A 120 3.83 0.51 -7.14
C ALA A 120 3.27 -0.55 -6.19
N TYR A 121 2.77 -1.64 -6.77
CA TYR A 121 2.33 -2.79 -6.00
C TYR A 121 3.52 -3.69 -5.66
N ARG A 122 3.61 -4.16 -4.45
CA ARG A 122 4.56 -5.18 -4.05
C ARG A 122 3.84 -6.51 -3.98
N GLU A 123 4.08 -7.44 -4.92
CA GLU A 123 5.09 -7.40 -5.97
C GLU A 123 4.64 -8.21 -7.20
N PHE A 124 5.52 -8.41 -8.16
CA PHE A 124 5.16 -9.14 -9.38
C PHE A 124 4.93 -10.64 -9.12
N CYS A 125 5.95 -11.39 -8.66
CA CYS A 125 5.93 -12.86 -8.67
C CYS A 125 6.56 -13.55 -7.45
N SER A 126 6.66 -12.91 -6.29
CA SER A 126 7.13 -13.53 -5.06
C SER A 126 6.01 -13.59 -4.00
N GLY A 127 6.33 -13.56 -2.71
CA GLY A 127 5.38 -13.79 -1.62
C GLY A 127 4.15 -12.88 -1.57
N PHE A 128 4.22 -11.67 -2.14
CA PHE A 128 3.07 -10.76 -2.31
C PHE A 128 2.51 -10.79 -3.73
N GLY A 129 3.07 -11.62 -4.59
CA GLY A 129 2.93 -11.58 -6.03
C GLY A 129 1.51 -11.50 -6.59
N VAL A 130 1.41 -10.84 -7.74
CA VAL A 130 0.22 -10.76 -8.59
C VAL A 130 0.26 -11.79 -9.73
N TYR A 131 1.40 -12.42 -9.94
CA TYR A 131 1.66 -13.44 -10.96
C TYR A 131 2.25 -14.69 -10.33
N ASP A 132 1.78 -15.87 -10.75
CA ASP A 132 2.29 -17.17 -10.34
C ASP A 132 3.25 -17.72 -11.42
N PRO A 133 4.58 -17.66 -11.20
CA PRO A 133 5.54 -18.10 -12.19
C PRO A 133 5.59 -19.63 -12.35
N GLN A 134 5.16 -20.40 -11.34
CA GLN A 134 5.15 -21.86 -11.42
C GLN A 134 4.01 -22.36 -12.32
N ARG A 135 2.87 -21.66 -12.28
CA ARG A 135 1.69 -21.97 -13.09
C ARG A 135 1.59 -21.12 -14.34
N ASN A 136 2.52 -20.17 -14.53
CA ASN A 136 2.58 -19.27 -15.68
C ASN A 136 1.27 -18.50 -15.91
N HIS A 137 0.65 -17.95 -14.85
CA HIS A 137 -0.59 -17.18 -14.97
C HIS A 137 -0.71 -16.05 -13.95
N TRP A 138 -1.55 -15.08 -14.28
CA TRP A 138 -1.92 -14.01 -13.37
C TRP A 138 -2.83 -14.53 -12.24
N ILE A 139 -2.64 -14.00 -11.05
CA ILE A 139 -3.61 -14.14 -9.97
C ILE A 139 -4.71 -13.11 -10.24
N GLU A 140 -5.69 -13.51 -11.08
CA GLU A 140 -6.67 -12.61 -11.66
C GLU A 140 -7.34 -11.67 -10.64
N PRO A 141 -7.80 -12.12 -9.44
CA PRO A 141 -8.39 -11.21 -8.48
C PRO A 141 -7.46 -10.08 -8.04
N LEU A 142 -6.15 -10.30 -7.97
CA LEU A 142 -5.17 -9.26 -7.62
C LEU A 142 -4.85 -8.35 -8.80
N LYS A 143 -4.72 -8.91 -10.00
CA LYS A 143 -4.55 -8.13 -11.23
C LYS A 143 -5.73 -7.18 -11.44
N ASP A 144 -6.94 -7.67 -11.30
CA ASP A 144 -8.16 -6.88 -11.44
C ASP A 144 -8.26 -5.80 -10.35
N ALA A 145 -7.83 -6.12 -9.12
CA ALA A 145 -7.77 -5.15 -8.03
C ALA A 145 -6.88 -3.95 -8.32
N LEU A 146 -5.80 -4.14 -9.08
CA LEU A 146 -4.87 -3.08 -9.49
C LEU A 146 -5.34 -2.32 -10.74
N SER A 147 -6.22 -2.93 -11.53
CA SER A 147 -6.77 -2.37 -12.76
C SER A 147 -8.05 -1.56 -12.52
N ALA A 148 -8.29 -1.10 -11.29
CA ALA A 148 -9.48 -0.32 -10.95
C ALA A 148 -9.67 0.82 -11.98
N PRO A 149 -10.88 1.05 -12.49
CA PRO A 149 -11.12 2.05 -13.52
C PRO A 149 -10.68 3.42 -13.04
N ALA A 150 -9.84 4.09 -13.83
CA ALA A 150 -9.48 5.48 -13.58
C ALA A 150 -10.77 6.30 -13.39
N PRO A 151 -10.80 7.26 -12.44
CA PRO A 151 -11.95 8.11 -12.27
C PRO A 151 -12.25 8.77 -13.63
N ARG A 152 -13.51 8.65 -14.11
CA ARG A 152 -13.92 9.33 -15.34
C ARG A 152 -13.63 10.80 -15.16
N GLN A 153 -12.77 11.37 -15.98
CA GLN A 153 -12.61 12.80 -16.06
C GLN A 153 -13.95 13.34 -16.60
N THR A 154 -14.75 13.89 -15.73
CA THR A 154 -15.85 14.78 -16.16
C THR A 154 -15.19 16.02 -16.75
N ARG A 155 -15.33 16.16 -18.07
CA ARG A 155 -14.96 17.38 -18.80
C ARG A 155 -15.84 18.55 -18.36
#